data_28ac0c348a7f0b28d96f0d937f92fadb
#
_entry.id   28ac0c348a7f0b28d96f0d937f92fadb
#
_cell.length_a   1.000
_cell.length_b   1.000
_cell.length_c   1.000
_cell.angle_alpha   90.00
_cell.angle_beta   90.00
_cell.angle_gamma   90.00
#
_symmetry.space_group_name_H-M   'P 1'
#
loop_
_entity.id
_entity.type
_entity.pdbx_description
1 polymer ?
#
loop_
_entity_poly.entity_id
_entity_poly.type
_entity_poly.pdbx_seq_one_letter_code
_entity_poly.pdbx_strand_id
1 'polypeptide(L)'
;MDACVVSGYLIIYNKKNRHMEQEERMYQVLLEMICRHDRTAEVCRAAVEEDGWQLKNVPEEVKTPELCRKALETEAGFGNDRFRLIQHIPSPEVCMEVLKECRKVCPEELYGVAASIRPEVMNGEMADFLLPLDGRCISVLPVHLQTQKRVLVAAETSGMSAVGRGGVPKSLLTPEVYVRYAAHSRESLMMIPWAERSPEVCLMATTKYPDWVRKHPEFVPESVHNQDSVYTLNSLMESLTGEKFSYRQMTDFYNGKPLEVKRMEMPDGVQKDKAVNFDKETGKFSFSDIRQERKRGLKM
;
A
#
# COMPACT_ATOMS: atom_id res chain seq x y z
N MET A 1 25.18 -20.24 -46.82
CA MET A 1 24.36 -19.04 -46.69
C MET A 1 22.91 -19.48 -46.87
N ASP A 2 22.30 -19.92 -45.81
CA ASP A 2 20.90 -20.31 -45.88
C ASP A 2 20.07 -19.14 -45.38
N ALA A 3 19.68 -18.25 -46.31
CA ALA A 3 18.73 -17.22 -46.06
C ALA A 3 17.35 -17.88 -45.96
N CYS A 4 16.77 -17.94 -44.80
CA CYS A 4 15.41 -18.36 -44.62
C CYS A 4 14.48 -17.27 -45.21
N VAL A 5 13.97 -17.50 -46.40
CA VAL A 5 13.00 -16.63 -47.08
C VAL A 5 11.63 -17.00 -46.56
N VAL A 6 11.12 -16.30 -45.58
CA VAL A 6 9.71 -16.38 -45.18
C VAL A 6 8.96 -15.33 -45.98
N SER A 7 8.09 -15.76 -46.90
CA SER A 7 7.19 -14.90 -47.71
C SER A 7 7.87 -13.75 -48.46
N GLY A 8 9.06 -13.97 -49.01
CA GLY A 8 9.75 -12.96 -49.89
C GLY A 8 10.50 -11.85 -49.15
N TYR A 9 10.60 -11.88 -47.84
CA TYR A 9 11.34 -10.89 -47.06
C TYR A 9 12.70 -11.42 -46.60
N LEU A 10 13.74 -10.62 -46.84
CA LEU A 10 15.10 -10.88 -46.38
C LEU A 10 15.20 -10.43 -44.91
N ILE A 11 15.41 -11.36 -44.00
CA ILE A 11 15.60 -11.09 -42.59
C ILE A 11 17.09 -10.90 -42.33
N ILE A 12 17.51 -9.66 -42.04
CA ILE A 12 18.91 -9.34 -41.80
C ILE A 12 19.08 -8.83 -40.36
N TYR A 13 19.93 -9.47 -39.61
CA TYR A 13 20.31 -9.03 -38.27
C TYR A 13 21.82 -8.91 -38.11
N ASN A 14 22.25 -7.87 -37.42
CA ASN A 14 23.63 -7.66 -37.07
C ASN A 14 23.77 -7.44 -35.55
N LYS A 15 24.07 -8.50 -34.79
CA LYS A 15 24.39 -8.38 -33.37
C LYS A 15 25.87 -8.00 -33.24
N LYS A 16 26.18 -6.79 -32.79
CA LYS A 16 27.51 -6.40 -32.36
C LYS A 16 27.90 -7.14 -31.10
N ASN A 17 28.38 -8.38 -31.22
CA ASN A 17 29.16 -9.02 -30.17
C ASN A 17 30.64 -8.73 -30.46
N ARG A 18 31.33 -8.05 -29.51
CA ARG A 18 32.75 -7.62 -29.68
C ARG A 18 33.77 -8.76 -29.65
N HIS A 19 33.39 -10.02 -29.54
CA HIS A 19 34.31 -11.15 -29.36
C HIS A 19 33.89 -12.44 -30.09
N MET A 20 33.23 -12.37 -31.24
CA MET A 20 33.02 -13.57 -32.05
C MET A 20 33.63 -13.40 -33.45
N GLU A 21 34.33 -14.45 -33.87
CA GLU A 21 35.00 -14.52 -35.17
C GLU A 21 34.00 -14.37 -36.33
N GLN A 22 34.47 -13.89 -37.45
CA GLN A 22 33.69 -13.35 -38.60
C GLN A 22 32.72 -14.33 -39.28
N GLU A 23 32.53 -15.56 -38.82
CA GLU A 23 31.80 -16.61 -39.56
C GLU A 23 30.39 -16.91 -39.04
N GLU A 24 29.97 -16.44 -37.83
CA GLU A 24 28.59 -16.61 -37.34
C GLU A 24 27.86 -15.26 -37.27
N ARG A 25 27.42 -14.75 -38.39
CA ARG A 25 26.40 -13.69 -38.40
C ARG A 25 25.07 -14.33 -38.06
N MET A 26 24.68 -14.24 -36.80
CA MET A 26 23.32 -14.58 -36.37
C MET A 26 22.35 -13.58 -36.98
N TYR A 27 21.37 -14.05 -37.71
CA TYR A 27 20.27 -13.25 -38.23
C TYR A 27 19.17 -13.21 -37.18
N GLN A 28 18.76 -12.02 -36.75
CA GLN A 28 17.63 -11.82 -35.84
C GLN A 28 16.41 -11.40 -36.65
N VAL A 29 15.25 -11.96 -36.30
CA VAL A 29 13.97 -11.56 -36.87
C VAL A 29 13.53 -10.28 -36.20
N LEU A 30 13.70 -9.14 -36.83
CA LEU A 30 13.18 -7.86 -36.37
C LEU A 30 11.74 -7.66 -36.88
N LEU A 31 10.76 -7.95 -36.06
CA LEU A 31 9.33 -7.83 -36.44
C LEU A 31 8.95 -6.43 -36.91
N GLU A 32 9.63 -5.39 -36.43
CA GLU A 32 9.38 -4.02 -36.86
C GLU A 32 9.68 -3.77 -38.35
N MET A 33 10.55 -4.60 -38.94
CA MET A 33 10.88 -4.55 -40.38
C MET A 33 9.93 -5.38 -41.25
N ILE A 34 9.05 -6.18 -40.63
CA ILE A 34 8.08 -7.02 -41.34
C ILE A 34 6.73 -6.30 -41.33
N CYS A 35 6.05 -6.26 -42.50
CA CYS A 35 4.70 -5.72 -42.58
C CYS A 35 3.76 -6.44 -41.61
N ARG A 36 2.85 -5.69 -40.97
CA ARG A 36 2.00 -6.22 -39.88
C ARG A 36 1.19 -7.45 -40.29
N HIS A 37 0.70 -7.49 -41.53
CA HIS A 37 -0.10 -8.61 -42.06
C HIS A 37 0.73 -9.88 -42.30
N ASP A 38 2.08 -9.77 -42.40
CA ASP A 38 2.98 -10.88 -42.59
C ASP A 38 3.57 -11.42 -41.27
N ARG A 39 3.22 -10.78 -40.14
CA ARG A 39 3.63 -11.21 -38.78
C ARG A 39 2.77 -12.39 -38.34
N THR A 40 2.93 -13.54 -38.97
CA THR A 40 2.24 -14.78 -38.59
C THR A 40 2.67 -15.28 -37.21
N ALA A 41 1.89 -16.17 -36.61
CA ALA A 41 2.21 -16.75 -35.31
C ALA A 41 3.61 -17.44 -35.30
N GLU A 42 4.00 -18.07 -36.41
CA GLU A 42 5.30 -18.74 -36.55
C GLU A 42 6.45 -17.73 -36.61
N VAL A 43 6.30 -16.67 -37.41
CA VAL A 43 7.28 -15.59 -37.49
C VAL A 43 7.44 -14.87 -36.16
N CYS A 44 6.34 -14.58 -35.48
CA CYS A 44 6.36 -13.96 -34.16
C CYS A 44 7.03 -14.85 -33.10
N ARG A 45 6.76 -16.15 -33.13
CA ARG A 45 7.40 -17.11 -32.23
C ARG A 45 8.90 -17.14 -32.42
N ALA A 46 9.38 -17.30 -33.68
CA ALA A 46 10.78 -17.31 -33.99
C ALA A 46 11.51 -16.03 -33.54
N ALA A 47 10.90 -14.87 -33.76
CA ALA A 47 11.43 -13.59 -33.30
C ALA A 47 11.55 -13.49 -31.76
N VAL A 48 10.52 -13.94 -31.03
CA VAL A 48 10.47 -13.91 -29.57
C VAL A 48 11.44 -14.92 -28.95
N GLU A 49 11.66 -16.06 -29.59
CA GLU A 49 12.64 -17.07 -29.15
C GLU A 49 14.08 -16.57 -29.21
N GLU A 50 14.38 -15.66 -30.16
CA GLU A 50 15.70 -15.03 -30.27
C GLU A 50 15.83 -13.80 -29.36
N ASP A 51 14.78 -12.96 -29.28
CA ASP A 51 14.77 -11.73 -28.54
C ASP A 51 13.34 -11.51 -27.94
N GLY A 52 13.20 -11.71 -26.65
CA GLY A 52 11.91 -11.57 -25.95
C GLY A 52 11.29 -10.18 -26.09
N TRP A 53 12.11 -9.14 -26.30
CA TRP A 53 11.63 -7.77 -26.53
C TRP A 53 10.87 -7.57 -27.84
N GLN A 54 10.99 -8.51 -28.78
CA GLN A 54 10.16 -8.51 -29.98
C GLN A 54 8.65 -8.66 -29.66
N LEU A 55 8.28 -9.09 -28.43
CA LEU A 55 6.90 -9.14 -27.97
C LEU A 55 6.17 -7.80 -28.14
N LYS A 56 6.87 -6.66 -28.02
CA LYS A 56 6.32 -5.32 -28.29
C LYS A 56 5.74 -5.16 -29.70
N ASN A 57 6.34 -5.86 -30.68
CA ASN A 57 6.03 -5.78 -32.10
C ASN A 57 5.06 -6.86 -32.57
N VAL A 58 4.71 -7.83 -31.70
CA VAL A 58 3.74 -8.89 -31.98
C VAL A 58 2.34 -8.30 -32.05
N PRO A 59 1.51 -8.61 -33.04
CA PRO A 59 0.11 -8.23 -33.09
C PRO A 59 -0.66 -8.79 -31.86
N GLU A 60 -1.61 -8.01 -31.31
CA GLU A 60 -2.34 -8.40 -30.09
C GLU A 60 -3.06 -9.75 -30.24
N GLU A 61 -3.61 -10.00 -31.43
CA GLU A 61 -4.30 -11.25 -31.77
C GLU A 61 -3.40 -12.49 -31.77
N VAL A 62 -2.05 -12.31 -31.84
CA VAL A 62 -1.04 -13.38 -31.83
C VAL A 62 -0.41 -13.57 -30.46
N LYS A 63 -0.59 -12.61 -29.54
CA LYS A 63 0.00 -12.65 -28.18
C LYS A 63 -0.70 -13.67 -27.28
N THR A 64 -0.46 -14.94 -27.52
CA THR A 64 -0.96 -15.99 -26.62
C THR A 64 -0.20 -15.99 -25.28
N PRO A 65 -0.80 -16.53 -24.19
CA PRO A 65 -0.10 -16.68 -22.91
C PRO A 65 1.22 -17.44 -23.04
N GLU A 66 1.28 -18.46 -23.89
CA GLU A 66 2.48 -19.27 -24.13
C GLU A 66 3.59 -18.46 -24.79
N LEU A 67 3.24 -17.62 -25.77
CA LEU A 67 4.21 -16.72 -26.41
C LEU A 67 4.74 -15.67 -25.44
N CYS A 68 3.87 -15.13 -24.58
CA CYS A 68 4.29 -14.19 -23.54
C CYS A 68 5.22 -14.83 -22.50
N ARG A 69 4.94 -16.07 -22.05
CA ARG A 69 5.87 -16.81 -21.18
C ARG A 69 7.20 -17.06 -21.86
N LYS A 70 7.17 -17.42 -23.15
CA LYS A 70 8.39 -17.62 -23.93
C LYS A 70 9.26 -16.38 -24.00
N ALA A 71 8.66 -15.20 -24.20
CA ALA A 71 9.37 -13.93 -24.16
C ALA A 71 10.09 -13.69 -22.82
N LEU A 72 9.40 -13.98 -21.71
CA LEU A 72 9.97 -13.84 -20.36
C LEU A 72 11.10 -14.85 -20.11
N GLU A 73 10.98 -16.07 -20.60
CA GLU A 73 12.02 -17.10 -20.52
C GLU A 73 13.28 -16.70 -21.32
N THR A 74 13.10 -16.19 -22.53
CA THR A 74 14.20 -15.71 -23.38
C THR A 74 15.02 -14.63 -22.69
N GLU A 75 14.33 -13.72 -21.95
CA GLU A 75 14.99 -12.63 -21.23
C GLU A 75 15.45 -13.02 -19.80
N ALA A 76 15.24 -14.25 -19.35
CA ALA A 76 15.57 -14.65 -17.98
C ALA A 76 17.05 -14.47 -17.60
N GLY A 77 17.95 -14.55 -18.58
CA GLY A 77 19.40 -14.34 -18.38
C GLY A 77 19.83 -12.88 -18.26
N PHE A 78 18.96 -11.91 -18.53
CA PHE A 78 19.27 -10.47 -18.56
C PHE A 78 18.82 -9.72 -17.29
N GLY A 79 18.54 -10.43 -16.20
CA GLY A 79 18.20 -9.83 -14.90
C GLY A 79 16.75 -9.33 -14.80
N ASN A 80 16.55 -8.25 -14.03
CA ASN A 80 15.21 -7.77 -13.68
C ASN A 80 14.51 -7.00 -14.81
N ASP A 81 15.24 -6.56 -15.85
CA ASP A 81 14.65 -5.81 -16.97
C ASP A 81 13.56 -6.60 -17.70
N ARG A 82 13.59 -7.94 -17.66
CA ARG A 82 12.53 -8.80 -18.20
C ARG A 82 11.14 -8.49 -17.65
N PHE A 83 11.02 -8.02 -16.40
CA PHE A 83 9.73 -7.68 -15.81
C PHE A 83 9.06 -6.49 -16.49
N ARG A 84 9.82 -5.65 -17.21
CA ARG A 84 9.27 -4.55 -18.02
C ARG A 84 8.48 -5.05 -19.24
N LEU A 85 8.68 -6.31 -19.67
CA LEU A 85 7.87 -6.91 -20.72
C LEU A 85 6.38 -6.96 -20.37
N ILE A 86 6.02 -6.87 -19.08
CA ILE A 86 4.64 -6.90 -18.59
C ILE A 86 3.74 -5.89 -19.29
N GLN A 87 4.27 -4.72 -19.69
CA GLN A 87 3.53 -3.69 -20.44
C GLN A 87 3.02 -4.17 -21.81
N HIS A 88 3.62 -5.24 -22.36
CA HIS A 88 3.27 -5.81 -23.65
C HIS A 88 2.44 -7.09 -23.56
N ILE A 89 2.17 -7.57 -22.34
CA ILE A 89 1.45 -8.81 -22.06
C ILE A 89 -0.06 -8.53 -21.90
N PRO A 90 -0.92 -9.10 -22.77
CA PRO A 90 -2.37 -8.93 -22.68
C PRO A 90 -3.05 -9.92 -21.71
N SER A 91 -2.33 -10.96 -21.24
CA SER A 91 -2.88 -12.01 -20.39
C SER A 91 -2.79 -11.64 -18.91
N PRO A 92 -3.93 -11.48 -18.20
CA PRO A 92 -3.93 -11.25 -16.76
C PRO A 92 -3.25 -12.38 -15.97
N GLU A 93 -3.37 -13.61 -16.42
CA GLU A 93 -2.74 -14.78 -15.80
C GLU A 93 -1.21 -14.66 -15.83
N VAL A 94 -0.64 -14.38 -17.00
CA VAL A 94 0.82 -14.21 -17.15
C VAL A 94 1.31 -12.98 -16.39
N CYS A 95 0.56 -11.87 -16.38
CA CYS A 95 0.89 -10.72 -15.55
C CYS A 95 0.94 -11.07 -14.06
N MET A 96 0.01 -11.89 -13.57
CA MET A 96 0.05 -12.36 -12.19
C MET A 96 1.26 -13.24 -11.89
N GLU A 97 1.67 -14.10 -12.83
CA GLU A 97 2.91 -14.89 -12.70
C GLU A 97 4.13 -13.98 -12.60
N VAL A 98 4.22 -12.96 -13.45
CA VAL A 98 5.31 -11.95 -13.42
C VAL A 98 5.35 -11.21 -12.08
N LEU A 99 4.20 -10.76 -11.56
CA LEU A 99 4.13 -10.09 -10.25
C LEU A 99 4.59 -10.99 -9.11
N LYS A 100 4.17 -12.26 -9.11
CA LYS A 100 4.58 -13.25 -8.09
C LYS A 100 6.08 -13.53 -8.17
N GLU A 101 6.66 -13.57 -9.36
CA GLU A 101 8.09 -13.76 -9.54
C GLU A 101 8.88 -12.51 -9.15
N CYS A 102 8.47 -11.33 -9.59
CA CYS A 102 9.07 -10.05 -9.20
C CYS A 102 9.13 -9.90 -7.68
N ARG A 103 8.03 -10.23 -6.98
CA ARG A 103 8.02 -10.23 -5.51
C ARG A 103 9.11 -11.09 -4.88
N LYS A 104 9.45 -12.23 -5.49
CA LYS A 104 10.47 -13.16 -4.96
C LYS A 104 11.88 -12.69 -5.24
N VAL A 105 12.11 -12.08 -6.40
CA VAL A 105 13.44 -11.76 -6.91
C VAL A 105 13.86 -10.32 -6.60
N CYS A 106 12.94 -9.36 -6.76
CA CYS A 106 13.20 -7.93 -6.61
C CYS A 106 11.94 -7.19 -6.08
N PRO A 107 11.55 -7.42 -4.81
CA PRO A 107 10.33 -6.84 -4.24
C PRO A 107 10.29 -5.31 -4.29
N GLU A 108 11.42 -4.62 -4.32
CA GLU A 108 11.56 -3.18 -4.44
C GLU A 108 11.08 -2.62 -5.79
N GLU A 109 11.10 -3.43 -6.84
CA GLU A 109 10.63 -3.05 -8.18
C GLU A 109 9.12 -3.30 -8.38
N LEU A 110 8.45 -3.94 -7.42
CA LEU A 110 7.06 -4.39 -7.55
C LEU A 110 6.10 -3.26 -7.95
N TYR A 111 6.27 -2.06 -7.36
CA TYR A 111 5.47 -0.89 -7.73
C TYR A 111 5.68 -0.48 -9.19
N GLY A 112 6.93 -0.43 -9.65
CA GLY A 112 7.27 -0.07 -11.03
C GLY A 112 6.73 -1.06 -12.05
N VAL A 113 6.83 -2.36 -11.73
CA VAL A 113 6.28 -3.44 -12.54
C VAL A 113 4.75 -3.37 -12.59
N ALA A 114 4.09 -3.17 -11.45
CA ALA A 114 2.64 -2.99 -11.39
C ALA A 114 2.17 -1.76 -12.19
N ALA A 115 2.91 -0.65 -12.11
CA ALA A 115 2.63 0.58 -12.85
C ALA A 115 2.76 0.42 -14.39
N SER A 116 3.47 -0.61 -14.83
CA SER A 116 3.66 -0.91 -16.26
C SER A 116 2.55 -1.80 -16.84
N ILE A 117 1.69 -2.40 -16.00
CA ILE A 117 0.56 -3.20 -16.47
C ILE A 117 -0.47 -2.28 -17.14
N ARG A 118 -0.95 -2.68 -18.30
CA ARG A 118 -2.01 -1.94 -19.00
C ARG A 118 -3.30 -1.92 -18.17
N PRO A 119 -4.01 -0.78 -18.08
CA PRO A 119 -5.20 -0.65 -17.25
C PRO A 119 -6.31 -1.67 -17.54
N GLU A 120 -6.47 -2.06 -18.82
CA GLU A 120 -7.45 -3.06 -19.24
C GLU A 120 -7.10 -4.50 -18.87
N VAL A 121 -5.84 -4.77 -18.55
CA VAL A 121 -5.35 -6.09 -18.11
C VAL A 121 -5.40 -6.23 -16.57
N MET A 122 -5.25 -5.10 -15.86
CA MET A 122 -5.28 -5.07 -14.40
C MET A 122 -6.65 -5.52 -13.89
N ASN A 123 -6.66 -6.45 -12.94
CA ASN A 123 -7.89 -7.00 -12.37
C ASN A 123 -7.89 -7.01 -10.84
N GLY A 124 -9.02 -7.46 -10.27
CA GLY A 124 -9.21 -7.49 -8.81
C GLY A 124 -8.25 -8.41 -8.08
N GLU A 125 -7.87 -9.54 -8.67
CA GLU A 125 -6.93 -10.49 -8.07
C GLU A 125 -5.52 -9.88 -7.94
N MET A 126 -5.05 -9.19 -8.99
CA MET A 126 -3.79 -8.46 -8.95
C MET A 126 -3.82 -7.34 -7.91
N ALA A 127 -4.92 -6.59 -7.84
CA ALA A 127 -5.07 -5.53 -6.83
C ALA A 127 -5.00 -6.09 -5.41
N ASP A 128 -5.69 -7.19 -5.13
CA ASP A 128 -5.72 -7.84 -3.82
C ASP A 128 -4.37 -8.50 -3.46
N PHE A 129 -3.58 -8.89 -4.47
CA PHE A 129 -2.21 -9.36 -4.29
C PHE A 129 -1.22 -8.21 -3.99
N LEU A 130 -1.33 -7.10 -4.71
CA LEU A 130 -0.36 -6.00 -4.66
C LEU A 130 -0.49 -5.15 -3.38
N LEU A 131 -1.72 -4.76 -3.02
CA LEU A 131 -1.95 -3.77 -1.96
C LEU A 131 -1.44 -4.16 -0.57
N PRO A 132 -1.51 -5.44 -0.13
CA PRO A 132 -0.90 -5.86 1.14
C PRO A 132 0.63 -5.84 1.13
N LEU A 133 1.25 -5.82 -0.06
CA LEU A 133 2.71 -5.79 -0.23
C LEU A 133 3.24 -4.38 -0.37
N ASP A 134 2.55 -3.56 -1.16
CA ASP A 134 2.87 -2.16 -1.37
C ASP A 134 1.58 -1.36 -1.62
N GLY A 135 1.13 -0.66 -0.61
CA GLY A 135 -0.09 0.16 -0.69
C GLY A 135 -0.01 1.27 -1.74
N ARG A 136 1.20 1.69 -2.18
CA ARG A 136 1.37 2.68 -3.25
C ARG A 136 0.75 2.22 -4.56
N CYS A 137 0.63 0.91 -4.75
CA CYS A 137 -0.01 0.33 -5.93
C CYS A 137 -1.47 0.78 -6.11
N ILE A 138 -2.15 1.29 -5.07
CA ILE A 138 -3.52 1.84 -5.21
C ILE A 138 -3.58 2.96 -6.27
N SER A 139 -2.52 3.76 -6.41
CA SER A 139 -2.46 4.89 -7.34
C SER A 139 -2.36 4.47 -8.82
N VAL A 140 -1.93 3.25 -9.08
CA VAL A 140 -1.80 2.70 -10.45
C VAL A 140 -2.97 1.78 -10.83
N LEU A 141 -3.86 1.47 -9.87
CA LEU A 141 -5.07 0.72 -10.18
C LEU A 141 -6.07 1.55 -10.99
N PRO A 142 -6.75 0.95 -11.97
CA PRO A 142 -7.93 1.55 -12.59
C PRO A 142 -8.97 1.98 -11.55
N VAL A 143 -9.63 3.11 -11.78
CA VAL A 143 -10.59 3.70 -10.81
C VAL A 143 -11.66 2.71 -10.35
N HIS A 144 -12.18 1.87 -11.26
CA HIS A 144 -13.21 0.88 -10.93
C HIS A 144 -12.71 -0.23 -9.97
N LEU A 145 -11.40 -0.42 -9.86
CA LEU A 145 -10.79 -1.35 -8.89
C LEU A 145 -10.46 -0.68 -7.56
N GLN A 146 -10.47 0.64 -7.48
CA GLN A 146 -10.22 1.39 -6.25
C GLN A 146 -11.48 1.41 -5.38
N THR A 147 -11.67 0.39 -4.56
CA THR A 147 -12.79 0.30 -3.61
C THR A 147 -12.39 0.81 -2.23
N GLN A 148 -13.38 1.18 -1.40
CA GLN A 148 -13.13 1.59 -0.02
C GLN A 148 -12.26 0.58 0.75
N LYS A 149 -12.55 -0.72 0.61
CA LYS A 149 -11.77 -1.80 1.25
C LYS A 149 -10.30 -1.77 0.82
N ARG A 150 -10.03 -1.59 -0.47
CA ARG A 150 -8.67 -1.55 -1.01
C ARG A 150 -7.91 -0.30 -0.59
N VAL A 151 -8.60 0.85 -0.54
CA VAL A 151 -8.00 2.09 -0.05
C VAL A 151 -7.61 1.97 1.44
N LEU A 152 -8.43 1.30 2.26
CA LEU A 152 -8.09 1.03 3.66
C LEU A 152 -6.84 0.14 3.78
N VAL A 153 -6.75 -0.93 3.00
CA VAL A 153 -5.53 -1.79 2.97
C VAL A 153 -4.31 -0.99 2.54
N ALA A 154 -4.43 -0.15 1.50
CA ALA A 154 -3.33 0.71 1.04
C ALA A 154 -2.88 1.69 2.13
N ALA A 155 -3.83 2.29 2.87
CA ALA A 155 -3.55 3.19 3.98
C ALA A 155 -2.78 2.51 5.12
N GLU A 156 -3.17 1.28 5.46
CA GLU A 156 -2.48 0.47 6.48
C GLU A 156 -1.06 0.09 6.06
N THR A 157 -0.86 -0.23 4.78
CA THR A 157 0.40 -0.77 4.27
C THR A 157 1.45 0.30 4.00
N SER A 158 1.05 1.45 3.42
CA SER A 158 1.99 2.46 2.92
C SER A 158 1.63 3.91 3.32
N GLY A 159 0.61 4.09 4.16
CA GLY A 159 0.21 5.40 4.68
C GLY A 159 -0.10 6.41 3.55
N MET A 160 0.20 7.68 3.80
CA MET A 160 -0.06 8.79 2.85
C MET A 160 0.76 8.68 1.56
N SER A 161 1.86 7.95 1.53
CA SER A 161 2.62 7.72 0.29
C SER A 161 1.80 6.99 -0.78
N ALA A 162 0.78 6.23 -0.35
CA ALA A 162 -0.14 5.54 -1.24
C ALA A 162 -1.14 6.49 -1.93
N VAL A 163 -1.56 7.58 -1.26
CA VAL A 163 -2.75 8.37 -1.65
C VAL A 163 -2.45 9.84 -1.92
N GLY A 164 -1.43 10.39 -1.27
CA GLY A 164 -1.09 11.83 -1.36
C GLY A 164 -0.68 12.31 -2.76
N ARG A 165 -0.48 11.41 -3.71
CA ARG A 165 -0.11 11.73 -5.10
C ARG A 165 -1.28 11.85 -6.06
N GLY A 166 -2.53 11.87 -5.58
CA GLY A 166 -3.70 12.19 -6.40
C GLY A 166 -4.30 11.05 -7.21
N GLY A 167 -3.87 9.79 -6.97
CA GLY A 167 -4.38 8.62 -7.70
C GLY A 167 -5.71 8.05 -7.18
N VAL A 168 -6.20 8.49 -6.02
CA VAL A 168 -7.42 7.97 -5.39
C VAL A 168 -8.54 9.01 -5.42
N PRO A 169 -9.77 8.65 -5.82
CA PRO A 169 -10.93 9.53 -5.79
C PRO A 169 -11.19 10.06 -4.38
N LYS A 170 -11.48 11.38 -4.26
CA LYS A 170 -11.78 12.02 -2.97
C LYS A 170 -12.93 11.35 -2.21
N SER A 171 -13.92 10.80 -2.92
CA SER A 171 -15.05 10.08 -2.32
C SER A 171 -14.65 8.82 -1.56
N LEU A 172 -13.48 8.26 -1.82
CA LEU A 172 -12.92 7.10 -1.11
C LEU A 172 -12.02 7.49 0.07
N LEU A 173 -11.70 8.78 0.22
CA LEU A 173 -10.90 9.30 1.34
C LEU A 173 -11.81 9.62 2.52
N THR A 174 -12.33 8.60 3.17
CA THR A 174 -13.21 8.72 4.33
C THR A 174 -12.44 8.99 5.62
N PRO A 175 -13.09 9.47 6.69
CA PRO A 175 -12.46 9.65 8.00
C PRO A 175 -11.72 8.40 8.48
N GLU A 176 -12.26 7.21 8.24
CA GLU A 176 -11.61 5.94 8.60
C GLU A 176 -10.26 5.77 7.89
N VAL A 177 -10.16 6.15 6.62
CA VAL A 177 -8.90 6.11 5.85
C VAL A 177 -7.87 7.04 6.49
N TYR A 178 -8.26 8.25 6.89
CA TYR A 178 -7.34 9.18 7.55
C TYR A 178 -6.89 8.70 8.92
N VAL A 179 -7.75 8.02 9.68
CA VAL A 179 -7.37 7.38 10.95
C VAL A 179 -6.30 6.29 10.72
N ARG A 180 -6.47 5.46 9.69
CA ARG A 180 -5.47 4.44 9.29
C ARG A 180 -4.15 5.08 8.88
N TYR A 181 -4.19 6.17 8.12
CA TYR A 181 -3.00 6.93 7.76
C TYR A 181 -2.29 7.50 8.96
N ALA A 182 -3.01 8.10 9.90
CA ALA A 182 -2.45 8.66 11.12
C ALA A 182 -1.72 7.60 11.97
N ALA A 183 -2.14 6.35 11.88
CA ALA A 183 -1.51 5.23 12.58
C ALA A 183 -0.23 4.73 11.90
N HIS A 184 -0.01 5.02 10.60
CA HIS A 184 1.07 4.43 9.81
C HIS A 184 2.44 5.04 10.13
N SER A 185 2.57 6.35 10.15
CA SER A 185 3.83 7.05 10.48
C SER A 185 3.58 8.37 11.22
N ARG A 186 4.61 8.81 11.95
CA ARG A 186 4.55 10.09 12.67
C ARG A 186 4.31 11.29 11.75
N GLU A 187 4.83 11.22 10.53
CA GLU A 187 4.69 12.28 9.53
C GLU A 187 3.33 12.26 8.82
N SER A 188 2.52 11.21 8.99
CA SER A 188 1.22 11.07 8.33
C SER A 188 0.29 12.22 8.66
N LEU A 189 0.30 12.71 9.91
CA LEU A 189 -0.55 13.83 10.33
C LEU A 189 -0.27 15.11 9.51
N MET A 190 1.00 15.37 9.16
CA MET A 190 1.37 16.49 8.31
C MET A 190 0.79 16.40 6.91
N MET A 191 0.65 15.19 6.40
CA MET A 191 0.18 14.90 5.03
C MET A 191 -1.34 14.90 4.92
N ILE A 192 -2.07 14.71 6.03
CA ILE A 192 -3.52 14.75 6.06
C ILE A 192 -3.98 16.21 5.89
N PRO A 193 -4.92 16.51 4.98
CA PRO A 193 -5.46 17.86 4.83
C PRO A 193 -6.00 18.40 6.16
N TRP A 194 -5.79 19.68 6.41
CA TRP A 194 -6.15 20.29 7.71
C TRP A 194 -7.62 20.08 8.10
N ALA A 195 -8.53 20.22 7.13
CA ALA A 195 -9.97 20.03 7.35
C ALA A 195 -10.35 18.58 7.71
N GLU A 196 -9.48 17.61 7.40
CA GLU A 196 -9.71 16.18 7.64
C GLU A 196 -9.03 15.68 8.93
N ARG A 197 -8.34 16.56 9.67
CA ARG A 197 -7.72 16.23 10.96
C ARG A 197 -8.77 16.25 12.07
N SER A 198 -9.68 15.27 12.01
CA SER A 198 -10.69 15.09 13.03
C SER A 198 -10.07 14.70 14.38
N PRO A 199 -10.83 14.82 15.50
CA PRO A 199 -10.38 14.35 16.80
C PRO A 199 -9.86 12.91 16.80
N GLU A 200 -10.51 12.01 16.06
CA GLU A 200 -10.13 10.60 15.98
C GLU A 200 -8.79 10.41 15.24
N VAL A 201 -8.56 11.18 14.17
CA VAL A 201 -7.30 11.20 13.43
C VAL A 201 -6.16 11.70 14.33
N CYS A 202 -6.38 12.81 15.03
CA CYS A 202 -5.38 13.37 15.94
C CYS A 202 -5.12 12.44 17.14
N LEU A 203 -6.16 11.81 17.68
CA LEU A 203 -6.02 10.81 18.74
C LEU A 203 -5.17 9.64 18.29
N MET A 204 -5.42 9.10 17.11
CA MET A 204 -4.64 7.98 16.58
C MET A 204 -3.16 8.37 16.46
N ALA A 205 -2.86 9.54 15.89
CA ALA A 205 -1.50 10.04 15.80
C ALA A 205 -0.85 10.21 17.18
N THR A 206 -1.57 10.77 18.15
CA THR A 206 -1.08 10.97 19.53
C THR A 206 -0.86 9.64 20.25
N THR A 207 -1.74 8.68 20.06
CA THR A 207 -1.60 7.34 20.67
C THR A 207 -0.39 6.58 20.12
N LYS A 208 -0.12 6.71 18.83
CA LYS A 208 0.99 6.01 18.18
C LYS A 208 2.33 6.75 18.32
N TYR A 209 2.29 8.08 18.30
CA TYR A 209 3.48 8.94 18.23
C TYR A 209 3.39 10.12 19.22
N PRO A 210 3.20 9.87 20.55
CA PRO A 210 2.91 10.93 21.52
C PRO A 210 4.01 11.98 21.61
N ASP A 211 5.27 11.58 21.59
CA ASP A 211 6.40 12.50 21.69
C ASP A 211 6.54 13.40 20.47
N TRP A 212 6.19 12.89 19.31
CA TRP A 212 6.23 13.66 18.07
C TRP A 212 5.10 14.69 18.06
N VAL A 213 3.87 14.30 18.37
CA VAL A 213 2.72 15.22 18.42
C VAL A 213 2.94 16.31 19.47
N ARG A 214 3.51 15.99 20.63
CA ARG A 214 3.83 16.95 21.67
C ARG A 214 4.85 18.00 21.21
N LYS A 215 5.81 17.62 20.36
CA LYS A 215 6.82 18.54 19.79
C LYS A 215 6.28 19.36 18.62
N HIS A 216 5.16 18.96 18.05
CA HIS A 216 4.60 19.53 16.84
C HIS A 216 3.09 19.85 17.01
N PRO A 217 2.69 20.64 18.04
CA PRO A 217 1.30 20.98 18.30
C PRO A 217 0.65 21.76 17.15
N GLU A 218 1.45 22.42 16.33
CA GLU A 218 1.02 23.16 15.15
C GLU A 218 0.31 22.30 14.10
N PHE A 219 0.46 20.97 14.14
CA PHE A 219 -0.24 20.06 13.23
C PHE A 219 -1.61 19.60 13.73
N VAL A 220 -1.98 19.98 14.95
CA VAL A 220 -3.29 19.64 15.56
C VAL A 220 -4.21 20.86 15.46
N PRO A 221 -5.42 20.74 14.88
CA PRO A 221 -6.36 21.85 14.80
C PRO A 221 -6.74 22.41 16.18
N GLU A 222 -6.92 23.72 16.30
CA GLU A 222 -7.28 24.38 17.55
C GLU A 222 -8.62 23.88 18.11
N SER A 223 -9.57 23.53 17.24
CA SER A 223 -10.82 22.88 17.62
C SER A 223 -10.62 21.52 18.33
N VAL A 224 -9.49 20.88 18.10
CA VAL A 224 -9.09 19.62 18.76
C VAL A 224 -8.29 19.95 20.04
N HIS A 225 -7.56 21.07 20.09
CA HIS A 225 -6.89 21.55 21.29
C HIS A 225 -7.87 21.82 22.44
N ASN A 226 -9.11 22.22 22.15
CA ASN A 226 -10.17 22.32 23.16
C ASN A 226 -10.63 20.95 23.69
N GLN A 227 -10.22 19.84 23.04
CA GLN A 227 -10.27 18.47 23.59
C GLN A 227 -8.92 18.08 24.23
N ASP A 228 -7.99 19.00 24.37
CA ASP A 228 -6.67 18.83 25.00
C ASP A 228 -6.78 18.16 26.37
N SER A 229 -7.88 18.46 27.08
CA SER A 229 -8.21 17.83 28.35
C SER A 229 -8.35 16.31 28.23
N VAL A 230 -8.93 15.81 27.14
CA VAL A 230 -9.09 14.35 26.91
C VAL A 230 -7.75 13.71 26.56
N TYR A 231 -6.91 14.37 25.75
CA TYR A 231 -5.60 13.86 25.37
C TYR A 231 -4.61 13.91 26.53
N THR A 232 -4.55 15.06 27.22
CA THR A 232 -3.72 15.22 28.41
C THR A 232 -4.13 14.22 29.49
N LEU A 233 -5.44 14.04 29.67
CA LEU A 233 -6.01 13.08 30.60
C LEU A 233 -5.68 11.63 30.21
N ASN A 234 -5.73 11.30 28.91
CA ASN A 234 -5.35 9.97 28.44
C ASN A 234 -3.85 9.67 28.69
N SER A 235 -2.98 10.61 28.34
CA SER A 235 -1.54 10.46 28.59
C SER A 235 -1.22 10.35 30.06
N LEU A 236 -1.92 11.11 30.90
CA LEU A 236 -1.76 11.05 32.34
C LEU A 236 -2.26 9.72 32.91
N MET A 237 -3.43 9.27 32.49
CA MET A 237 -4.00 7.98 32.93
C MET A 237 -3.13 6.79 32.46
N GLU A 238 -2.64 6.80 31.24
CA GLU A 238 -1.68 5.78 30.74
C GLU A 238 -0.40 5.77 31.59
N SER A 239 0.13 6.95 31.93
CA SER A 239 1.31 7.08 32.79
C SER A 239 1.07 6.58 34.23
N LEU A 240 -0.12 6.82 34.77
CA LEU A 240 -0.45 6.42 36.15
C LEU A 240 -0.83 4.95 36.30
N THR A 241 -1.40 4.34 35.24
CA THR A 241 -2.00 3.01 35.34
C THR A 241 -1.25 1.96 34.51
N GLY A 242 -0.47 2.38 33.53
CA GLY A 242 0.14 1.48 32.54
C GLY A 242 -0.87 0.89 31.55
N GLU A 243 -2.16 1.25 31.64
CA GLU A 243 -3.24 0.75 30.79
C GLU A 243 -3.54 1.76 29.67
N LYS A 244 -3.92 1.23 28.50
CA LYS A 244 -4.39 2.04 27.36
C LYS A 244 -5.91 2.09 27.35
N PHE A 245 -6.44 3.30 27.21
CA PHE A 245 -7.88 3.53 27.16
C PHE A 245 -8.31 3.98 25.77
N SER A 246 -9.48 3.55 25.34
CA SER A 246 -10.08 4.03 24.09
C SER A 246 -10.54 5.49 24.24
N TYR A 247 -10.59 6.20 23.09
CA TYR A 247 -11.12 7.58 23.06
C TYR A 247 -12.49 7.69 23.71
N ARG A 248 -13.38 6.73 23.47
CA ARG A 248 -14.73 6.71 24.08
C ARG A 248 -14.66 6.61 25.60
N GLN A 249 -13.82 5.75 26.13
CA GLN A 249 -13.62 5.62 27.59
C GLN A 249 -13.10 6.94 28.18
N MET A 250 -12.13 7.57 27.51
CA MET A 250 -11.55 8.83 27.99
C MET A 250 -12.50 10.01 27.84
N THR A 251 -13.33 10.05 26.79
CA THR A 251 -14.38 11.05 26.63
C THR A 251 -15.46 10.88 27.69
N ASP A 252 -15.89 9.66 27.96
CA ASP A 252 -16.84 9.34 29.01
C ASP A 252 -16.27 9.73 30.40
N PHE A 253 -15.00 9.45 30.63
CA PHE A 253 -14.28 9.81 31.85
C PHE A 253 -14.14 11.34 32.02
N TYR A 254 -13.76 12.07 30.98
CA TYR A 254 -13.74 13.54 30.98
C TYR A 254 -15.12 14.15 31.28
N ASN A 255 -16.19 13.48 30.83
CA ASN A 255 -17.57 13.89 31.10
C ASN A 255 -18.11 13.37 32.44
N GLY A 256 -17.25 12.89 33.32
CA GLY A 256 -17.58 12.55 34.69
C GLY A 256 -18.05 11.10 34.92
N LYS A 257 -17.93 10.21 33.92
CA LYS A 257 -18.15 8.78 34.16
C LYS A 257 -16.91 8.15 34.81
N PRO A 258 -17.05 7.32 35.82
CA PRO A 258 -15.92 6.63 36.43
C PRO A 258 -15.18 5.75 35.46
N LEU A 259 -13.84 5.77 35.50
CA LEU A 259 -12.98 4.89 34.74
C LEU A 259 -12.54 3.71 35.63
N GLU A 260 -12.91 2.49 35.27
CA GLU A 260 -12.46 1.30 35.99
C GLU A 260 -11.01 0.95 35.56
N VAL A 261 -10.10 1.00 36.55
CA VAL A 261 -8.68 0.67 36.37
C VAL A 261 -8.39 -0.58 37.19
N LYS A 262 -7.79 -1.58 36.53
CA LYS A 262 -7.41 -2.82 37.17
C LYS A 262 -5.95 -2.74 37.66
N ARG A 263 -5.68 -3.34 38.82
CA ARG A 263 -4.33 -3.45 39.40
C ARG A 263 -3.58 -2.11 39.50
N MET A 264 -4.30 -1.05 39.81
CA MET A 264 -3.69 0.25 40.05
C MET A 264 -2.73 0.15 41.25
N GLU A 265 -1.47 0.57 41.04
CA GLU A 265 -0.49 0.62 42.12
C GLU A 265 -0.82 1.79 43.06
N MET A 266 -1.03 1.47 44.32
CA MET A 266 -1.30 2.44 45.38
C MET A 266 0.00 2.90 46.03
N PRO A 267 0.02 4.05 46.75
CA PRO A 267 1.22 4.54 47.41
C PRO A 267 1.82 3.56 48.45
N ASP A 268 1.03 2.60 48.92
CA ASP A 268 1.44 1.52 49.81
C ASP A 268 2.03 0.29 49.09
N GLY A 269 2.19 0.38 47.74
CA GLY A 269 2.71 -0.69 46.90
C GLY A 269 1.72 -1.82 46.62
N VAL A 270 0.49 -1.71 47.09
CA VAL A 270 -0.55 -2.73 46.88
C VAL A 270 -1.34 -2.43 45.62
N GLN A 271 -1.46 -3.43 44.73
CA GLN A 271 -2.32 -3.31 43.54
C GLN A 271 -3.79 -3.55 43.87
N LYS A 272 -4.66 -2.60 43.52
CA LYS A 272 -6.10 -2.69 43.73
C LYS A 272 -6.88 -2.25 42.52
N ASP A 273 -8.03 -2.88 42.27
CA ASP A 273 -8.99 -2.42 41.26
C ASP A 273 -9.72 -1.19 41.79
N LYS A 274 -9.62 -0.07 41.10
CA LYS A 274 -10.18 1.21 41.47
C LYS A 274 -11.06 1.80 40.39
N ALA A 275 -12.16 2.46 40.82
CA ALA A 275 -12.85 3.40 39.96
C ALA A 275 -12.25 4.79 40.18
N VAL A 276 -11.73 5.37 39.14
CA VAL A 276 -11.14 6.71 39.10
C VAL A 276 -12.21 7.67 38.61
N ASN A 277 -12.43 8.77 39.34
CA ASN A 277 -13.31 9.86 38.91
C ASN A 277 -12.46 11.10 38.62
N PHE A 278 -12.86 11.87 37.62
CA PHE A 278 -12.24 13.13 37.26
C PHE A 278 -13.26 14.27 37.40
N ASP A 279 -12.87 15.27 38.14
CA ASP A 279 -13.61 16.53 38.20
C ASP A 279 -12.97 17.56 37.28
N LYS A 280 -13.64 17.85 36.18
CA LYS A 280 -13.14 18.78 35.15
C LYS A 280 -13.08 20.24 35.60
N GLU A 281 -13.85 20.63 36.62
CA GLU A 281 -13.86 22.00 37.14
C GLU A 281 -12.66 22.26 38.05
N THR A 282 -12.29 21.26 38.85
CA THR A 282 -11.18 21.37 39.78
C THR A 282 -9.90 20.72 39.30
N GLY A 283 -9.96 19.92 38.23
CA GLY A 283 -8.83 19.13 37.68
C GLY A 283 -8.38 17.99 38.61
N LYS A 284 -9.21 17.62 39.61
CA LYS A 284 -8.84 16.65 40.66
C LYS A 284 -9.33 15.26 40.34
N PHE A 285 -8.51 14.28 40.73
CA PHE A 285 -8.89 12.86 40.72
C PHE A 285 -9.36 12.44 42.09
N SER A 286 -10.35 11.55 42.10
CA SER A 286 -10.75 10.81 43.29
C SER A 286 -10.84 9.32 42.99
N PHE A 287 -10.55 8.50 43.99
CA PHE A 287 -10.48 7.05 43.85
C PHE A 287 -11.49 6.39 44.79
N SER A 288 -12.27 5.45 44.21
CA SER A 288 -13.25 4.67 44.97
C SER A 288 -13.11 3.18 44.65
N ASP A 289 -13.58 2.31 45.57
CA ASP A 289 -13.62 0.89 45.29
C ASP A 289 -14.72 0.56 44.28
N ILE A 290 -14.45 -0.23 43.28
CA ILE A 290 -15.39 -0.59 42.19
C ILE A 290 -16.72 -1.15 42.78
N ARG A 291 -16.67 -1.86 43.89
CA ARG A 291 -17.87 -2.38 44.56
C ARG A 291 -18.79 -1.30 45.12
N GLN A 292 -18.28 -0.12 45.48
CA GLN A 292 -19.11 0.99 46.00
C GLN A 292 -19.82 1.75 44.90
N GLU A 293 -19.17 1.92 43.74
CA GLU A 293 -19.75 2.59 42.57
C GLU A 293 -20.94 1.79 41.99
N ARG A 294 -20.82 0.47 41.88
CA ARG A 294 -21.92 -0.39 41.43
C ARG A 294 -23.15 -0.34 42.33
N LYS A 295 -22.99 -0.07 43.64
CA LYS A 295 -24.11 0.11 44.60
C LYS A 295 -24.77 1.48 44.43
N ARG A 296 -24.07 2.53 44.05
CA ARG A 296 -24.64 3.87 43.80
C ARG A 296 -25.43 3.93 42.50
N GLY A 297 -24.96 3.25 41.43
CA GLY A 297 -25.67 3.15 40.14
C GLY A 297 -26.98 2.34 40.20
N LEU A 298 -27.20 1.55 41.23
CA LEU A 298 -28.44 0.77 41.43
C LEU A 298 -29.53 1.55 42.25
N LYS A 299 -29.23 2.79 42.69
CA LYS A 299 -30.16 3.62 43.48
C LYS A 299 -30.76 4.81 42.69
N MET A 300 -30.57 4.85 41.38
CA MET A 300 -31.32 5.70 40.44
C MET A 300 -32.27 4.76 39.65
#